data_989bf2bb543a27071476fdcf79d0cae5
#
_entry.id   989bf2bb543a27071476fdcf79d0cae5
#
_cell.length_a   1.000
_cell.length_b   1.000
_cell.length_c   1.000
_cell.angle_alpha   90.00
_cell.angle_beta   90.00
_cell.angle_gamma   90.00
#
_symmetry.space_group_name_H-M   'P 1'
#
loop_
_entity.id
_entity.type
_entity.pdbx_description
1 polymer ?
#
loop_
_entity_poly.entity_id
_entity_poly.type
_entity_poly.pdbx_seq_one_letter_code
_entity_poly.pdbx_strand_id
1 'polypeptide(L)'
;VLLMASDEVAVFDNLSGTIMLVVHADAKNPNALADAETRLDELEHKLAQPKPDLPPMNMDSDSLAEDAFVSSFGKDNYKRAVDKVKEYTLSGDVMQVVPSQRFSAPFDEAPINLYRALRRLNPSPYMYFLDLEDFQVVGSSPEVLVRLEDDKVEVRPIAGTRKRGQNGEEDLELEKDLLQDKKELAEHI
;
A
#
# COMPACT_ATOMS: atom_id res chain seq x y z
N VAL A 1 12.42 -4.15 -14.43
CA VAL A 1 11.00 -3.86 -14.21
C VAL A 1 10.24 -5.15 -14.32
N LEU A 2 9.44 -5.51 -13.31
CA LEU A 2 8.56 -6.67 -13.31
C LEU A 2 7.12 -6.15 -13.53
N LEU A 3 6.43 -6.75 -14.48
CA LEU A 3 5.03 -6.48 -14.78
C LEU A 3 4.24 -7.77 -14.64
N MET A 4 3.09 -7.72 -13.98
CA MET A 4 2.15 -8.83 -13.91
C MET A 4 1.00 -8.55 -14.86
N ALA A 5 0.64 -9.55 -15.66
CA ALA A 5 -0.59 -9.56 -16.42
C ALA A 5 -1.48 -10.67 -15.85
N SER A 6 -2.75 -10.37 -15.65
CA SER A 6 -3.73 -11.36 -15.19
C SER A 6 -4.97 -11.30 -16.06
N ASP A 7 -5.37 -12.44 -16.58
CA ASP A 7 -6.61 -12.59 -17.35
C ASP A 7 -7.81 -12.92 -16.44
N GLU A 8 -7.56 -13.09 -15.15
CA GLU A 8 -8.56 -13.50 -14.16
C GLU A 8 -8.47 -12.62 -12.92
N VAL A 9 -9.61 -12.15 -12.43
CA VAL A 9 -9.71 -11.34 -11.22
C VAL A 9 -10.90 -11.79 -10.37
N ALA A 10 -10.69 -11.96 -9.07
CA ALA A 10 -11.76 -12.11 -8.10
C ALA A 10 -11.90 -10.82 -7.30
N VAL A 11 -13.04 -10.17 -7.37
CA VAL A 11 -13.35 -8.93 -6.66
C VAL A 11 -14.23 -9.26 -5.46
N PHE A 12 -13.75 -8.93 -4.26
CA PHE A 12 -14.49 -9.10 -3.01
C PHE A 12 -15.10 -7.75 -2.61
N ASP A 13 -16.39 -7.59 -2.82
CA ASP A 13 -17.12 -6.42 -2.36
C ASP A 13 -17.60 -6.66 -0.92
N ASN A 14 -16.87 -6.10 0.04
CA ASN A 14 -17.20 -6.24 1.45
C ASN A 14 -18.42 -5.42 1.87
N LEU A 15 -18.86 -4.46 1.06
CA LEU A 15 -20.05 -3.65 1.35
C LEU A 15 -21.32 -4.43 1.02
N SER A 16 -21.38 -5.05 -0.15
CA SER A 16 -22.50 -5.88 -0.58
C SER A 16 -22.41 -7.34 -0.10
N GLY A 17 -21.22 -7.77 0.35
CA GLY A 17 -20.94 -9.17 0.72
C GLY A 17 -20.94 -10.11 -0.48
N THR A 18 -20.58 -9.62 -1.67
CA THR A 18 -20.53 -10.38 -2.92
C THR A 18 -19.12 -10.63 -3.41
N ILE A 19 -18.94 -11.69 -4.18
CA ILE A 19 -17.71 -11.97 -4.91
C ILE A 19 -18.05 -11.93 -6.41
N MET A 20 -17.31 -11.15 -7.16
CA MET A 20 -17.41 -11.08 -8.61
C MET A 20 -16.17 -11.75 -9.21
N LEU A 21 -16.37 -12.73 -10.07
CA LEU A 21 -15.32 -13.36 -10.87
C LEU A 21 -15.32 -12.75 -12.25
N VAL A 22 -14.15 -12.35 -12.71
CA VAL A 22 -13.94 -11.76 -14.04
C VAL A 22 -12.89 -12.58 -14.77
N VAL A 23 -13.20 -13.01 -16.00
CA VAL A 23 -12.28 -13.67 -16.90
C VAL A 23 -12.24 -12.89 -18.19
N HIS A 24 -11.03 -12.54 -18.65
CA HIS A 24 -10.84 -11.88 -19.93
C HIS A 24 -10.81 -12.92 -21.06
N ALA A 25 -11.58 -12.69 -22.11
CA ALA A 25 -11.65 -13.54 -23.26
C ALA A 25 -11.15 -12.82 -24.53
N ASP A 26 -10.36 -13.51 -25.35
CA ASP A 26 -9.91 -12.97 -26.64
C ASP A 26 -11.04 -13.03 -27.67
N ALA A 27 -11.57 -11.87 -28.06
CA ALA A 27 -12.65 -11.77 -29.06
C ALA A 27 -12.30 -12.36 -30.44
N LYS A 28 -11.02 -12.64 -30.69
CA LYS A 28 -10.59 -13.31 -31.93
C LYS A 28 -10.73 -14.84 -31.88
N ASN A 29 -10.87 -15.41 -30.69
CA ASN A 29 -11.09 -16.83 -30.50
C ASN A 29 -12.58 -17.16 -30.74
N PRO A 30 -12.93 -18.01 -31.69
CA PRO A 30 -14.33 -18.38 -31.97
C PRO A 30 -15.01 -19.07 -30.77
N ASN A 31 -14.24 -19.68 -29.88
CA ASN A 31 -14.74 -20.36 -28.68
C ASN A 31 -14.62 -19.52 -27.41
N ALA A 32 -14.23 -18.23 -27.51
CA ALA A 32 -13.89 -17.38 -26.37
C ALA A 32 -14.93 -17.38 -25.23
N LEU A 33 -16.22 -17.34 -25.58
CA LEU A 33 -17.29 -17.35 -24.58
C LEU A 33 -17.37 -18.69 -23.85
N ALA A 34 -17.38 -19.80 -24.56
CA ALA A 34 -17.46 -21.14 -23.96
C ALA A 34 -16.23 -21.45 -23.08
N ASP A 35 -15.04 -21.05 -23.56
CA ASP A 35 -13.79 -21.18 -22.77
C ASP A 35 -13.84 -20.35 -21.50
N ALA A 36 -14.34 -19.11 -21.58
CA ALA A 36 -14.49 -18.22 -20.42
C ALA A 36 -15.54 -18.73 -19.41
N GLU A 37 -16.68 -19.24 -19.88
CA GLU A 37 -17.70 -19.86 -19.03
C GLU A 37 -17.12 -21.07 -18.29
N THR A 38 -16.42 -21.95 -18.99
CA THR A 38 -15.75 -23.11 -18.38
C THR A 38 -14.76 -22.65 -17.30
N ARG A 39 -14.00 -21.60 -17.60
CA ARG A 39 -13.03 -21.06 -16.65
C ARG A 39 -13.68 -20.43 -15.41
N LEU A 40 -14.81 -19.75 -15.58
CA LEU A 40 -15.59 -19.21 -14.45
C LEU A 40 -16.09 -20.33 -13.53
N ASP A 41 -16.61 -21.43 -14.10
CA ASP A 41 -17.05 -22.61 -13.34
C ASP A 41 -15.90 -23.24 -12.54
N GLU A 42 -14.71 -23.34 -13.13
CA GLU A 42 -13.51 -23.81 -12.42
C GLU A 42 -13.12 -22.91 -11.25
N LEU A 43 -13.17 -21.59 -11.45
CA LEU A 43 -12.86 -20.60 -10.39
C LEU A 43 -13.88 -20.65 -9.27
N GLU A 44 -15.16 -20.76 -9.59
CA GLU A 44 -16.23 -20.93 -8.59
C GLU A 44 -16.01 -22.22 -7.79
N HIS A 45 -15.73 -23.33 -8.47
CA HIS A 45 -15.42 -24.59 -7.81
C HIS A 45 -14.18 -24.47 -6.89
N LYS A 46 -13.13 -23.79 -7.34
CA LYS A 46 -11.92 -23.54 -6.56
C LYS A 46 -12.21 -22.71 -5.30
N LEU A 47 -13.06 -21.69 -5.40
CA LEU A 47 -13.47 -20.88 -4.26
C LEU A 47 -14.35 -21.63 -3.26
N ALA A 48 -15.14 -22.60 -3.73
CA ALA A 48 -15.97 -23.46 -2.89
C ALA A 48 -15.16 -24.53 -2.11
N GLN A 49 -13.88 -24.76 -2.47
CA GLN A 49 -13.04 -25.71 -1.75
C GLN A 49 -12.73 -25.22 -0.32
N PRO A 50 -12.48 -26.17 0.61
CA PRO A 50 -12.03 -25.81 1.94
C PRO A 50 -10.80 -24.89 1.87
N LYS A 51 -10.85 -23.82 2.64
CA LYS A 51 -9.74 -22.88 2.76
C LYS A 51 -8.48 -23.60 3.27
N PRO A 52 -7.33 -23.43 2.63
CA PRO A 52 -6.08 -23.95 3.17
C PRO A 52 -5.79 -23.27 4.50
N ASP A 53 -5.20 -24.04 5.44
CA ASP A 53 -4.75 -23.51 6.70
C ASP A 53 -3.71 -22.42 6.46
N LEU A 54 -3.95 -21.24 7.02
CA LEU A 54 -2.94 -20.19 7.03
C LEU A 54 -1.84 -20.55 8.00
N PRO A 55 -0.57 -20.18 7.72
CA PRO A 55 0.51 -20.37 8.66
C PRO A 55 0.15 -19.79 10.03
N PRO A 56 0.47 -20.46 11.13
CA PRO A 56 0.28 -19.91 12.47
C PRO A 56 1.06 -18.60 12.58
N MET A 57 0.47 -17.62 13.25
CA MET A 57 1.14 -16.34 13.52
C MET A 57 1.58 -16.34 14.98
N ASN A 58 2.88 -16.30 15.21
CA ASN A 58 3.43 -16.16 16.55
C ASN A 58 3.39 -14.67 16.94
N MET A 59 2.54 -14.33 17.90
CA MET A 59 2.41 -12.96 18.41
C MET A 59 3.32 -12.71 19.63
N ASP A 60 3.93 -13.74 20.17
CA ASP A 60 4.76 -13.68 21.39
C ASP A 60 6.26 -13.69 21.06
N SER A 61 6.63 -13.53 19.79
CA SER A 61 8.04 -13.44 19.40
C SER A 61 8.68 -12.18 19.97
N ASP A 62 9.92 -12.31 20.45
CA ASP A 62 10.71 -11.17 20.86
C ASP A 62 10.81 -10.14 19.72
N SER A 63 10.64 -8.86 20.07
CA SER A 63 10.84 -7.79 19.10
C SER A 63 12.27 -7.79 18.59
N LEU A 64 12.46 -7.60 17.29
CA LEU A 64 13.79 -7.38 16.73
C LEU A 64 14.43 -6.16 17.39
N ALA A 65 15.67 -6.31 17.85
CA ALA A 65 16.43 -5.19 18.37
C ALA A 65 16.74 -4.19 17.25
N GLU A 66 16.89 -2.92 17.59
CA GLU A 66 17.16 -1.86 16.59
C GLU A 66 18.41 -2.13 15.75
N ASP A 67 19.43 -2.75 16.34
CA ASP A 67 20.69 -3.09 15.69
C ASP A 67 20.58 -4.25 14.69
N ALA A 68 19.47 -5.01 14.72
CA ALA A 68 19.17 -6.01 13.71
C ALA A 68 18.85 -5.40 12.33
N PHE A 69 18.50 -4.10 12.29
CA PHE A 69 18.15 -3.42 11.06
C PHE A 69 19.38 -2.77 10.41
N VAL A 70 19.77 -3.28 9.26
CA VAL A 70 20.91 -2.77 8.50
C VAL A 70 20.44 -1.80 7.42
N SER A 71 20.88 -0.53 7.53
CA SER A 71 20.59 0.49 6.53
C SER A 71 21.50 0.35 5.32
N SER A 72 20.93 0.40 4.11
CA SER A 72 21.71 0.44 2.85
C SER A 72 22.38 1.78 2.59
N PHE A 73 21.96 2.84 3.28
CA PHE A 73 22.42 4.22 3.07
C PHE A 73 23.38 4.69 4.16
N GLY A 74 23.12 4.30 5.39
CA GLY A 74 23.83 4.73 6.59
C GLY A 74 23.38 6.10 7.10
N LYS A 75 23.41 6.28 8.41
CA LYS A 75 22.88 7.46 9.12
C LYS A 75 23.48 8.78 8.65
N ASP A 76 24.80 8.85 8.52
CA ASP A 76 25.47 10.11 8.19
C ASP A 76 25.30 10.49 6.71
N ASN A 77 25.26 9.50 5.81
CA ASN A 77 24.93 9.72 4.41
C ASN A 77 23.50 10.24 4.24
N TYR A 78 22.56 9.65 4.98
CA TYR A 78 21.18 10.09 4.94
C TYR A 78 21.02 11.55 5.41
N LYS A 79 21.68 11.93 6.51
CA LYS A 79 21.69 13.32 7.00
C LYS A 79 22.25 14.29 5.97
N ARG A 80 23.39 13.94 5.34
CA ARG A 80 23.97 14.76 4.26
C ARG A 80 23.05 14.89 3.06
N ALA A 81 22.33 13.84 2.69
CA ALA A 81 21.32 13.90 1.63
C ALA A 81 20.17 14.84 1.99
N VAL A 82 19.69 14.81 3.24
CA VAL A 82 18.67 15.76 3.73
C VAL A 82 19.16 17.21 3.64
N ASP A 83 20.40 17.48 4.05
CA ASP A 83 20.97 18.82 3.97
C ASP A 83 21.07 19.29 2.51
N LYS A 84 21.44 18.40 1.60
CA LYS A 84 21.48 18.70 0.15
C LYS A 84 20.09 18.98 -0.43
N VAL A 85 19.08 18.23 0.00
CA VAL A 85 17.67 18.47 -0.39
C VAL A 85 17.21 19.84 0.07
N LYS A 86 17.57 20.27 1.30
CA LYS A 86 17.26 21.62 1.80
C LYS A 86 17.88 22.72 0.92
N GLU A 87 19.11 22.51 0.45
CA GLU A 87 19.75 23.43 -0.50
C GLU A 87 18.94 23.55 -1.81
N TYR A 88 18.51 22.43 -2.40
CA TYR A 88 17.66 22.43 -3.60
C TYR A 88 16.34 23.15 -3.38
N THR A 89 15.70 22.96 -2.23
CA THR A 89 14.47 23.66 -1.88
C THR A 89 14.70 25.17 -1.75
N LEU A 90 15.79 25.59 -1.09
CA LEU A 90 16.14 27.02 -0.97
C LEU A 90 16.51 27.66 -2.31
N SER A 91 17.09 26.90 -3.23
CA SER A 91 17.43 27.37 -4.59
C SER A 91 16.21 27.45 -5.50
N GLY A 92 15.09 26.90 -5.12
CA GLY A 92 13.88 26.81 -5.95
C GLY A 92 13.90 25.70 -7.00
N ASP A 93 14.84 24.75 -6.88
CA ASP A 93 14.94 23.60 -7.81
C ASP A 93 13.81 22.59 -7.59
N VAL A 94 13.33 22.47 -6.36
CA VAL A 94 12.23 21.58 -5.94
C VAL A 94 11.38 22.21 -4.85
N MET A 95 10.10 21.86 -4.81
CA MET A 95 9.20 22.25 -3.72
C MET A 95 9.23 21.24 -2.58
N GLN A 96 9.27 19.96 -2.91
CA GLN A 96 9.25 18.86 -1.96
C GLN A 96 10.11 17.70 -2.48
N VAL A 97 10.84 17.04 -1.58
CA VAL A 97 11.55 15.79 -1.85
C VAL A 97 11.35 14.83 -0.70
N VAL A 98 11.04 13.60 -1.01
CA VAL A 98 10.94 12.52 -0.03
C VAL A 98 12.16 11.59 -0.19
N PRO A 99 13.23 11.78 0.59
CA PRO A 99 14.37 10.88 0.54
C PRO A 99 13.99 9.54 1.17
N SER A 100 14.49 8.44 0.60
CA SER A 100 14.24 7.10 1.10
C SER A 100 15.52 6.33 1.39
N GLN A 101 15.42 5.32 2.24
CA GLN A 101 16.46 4.35 2.47
C GLN A 101 15.83 2.96 2.66
N ARG A 102 16.62 1.92 2.38
CA ARG A 102 16.24 0.55 2.64
C ARG A 102 16.89 0.05 3.92
N PHE A 103 16.07 -0.52 4.78
CA PHE A 103 16.51 -1.34 5.91
C PHE A 103 16.33 -2.81 5.59
N SER A 104 17.24 -3.64 6.06
CA SER A 104 17.17 -5.09 5.95
C SER A 104 17.32 -5.71 7.34
N ALA A 105 16.50 -6.70 7.62
CA ALA A 105 16.56 -7.48 8.85
C ALA A 105 16.24 -8.95 8.55
N PRO A 106 16.72 -9.92 9.36
CA PRO A 106 16.27 -11.30 9.26
C PRO A 106 14.75 -11.39 9.43
N PHE A 107 14.12 -12.27 8.66
CA PHE A 107 12.69 -12.51 8.74
C PHE A 107 12.39 -13.97 8.44
N ASP A 108 12.05 -14.72 9.49
CA ASP A 108 11.88 -16.19 9.45
C ASP A 108 10.40 -16.61 9.43
N GLU A 109 9.47 -15.64 9.46
CA GLU A 109 8.04 -15.86 9.41
C GLU A 109 7.52 -15.98 7.97
N ALA A 110 6.37 -16.63 7.80
CA ALA A 110 5.70 -16.63 6.50
C ALA A 110 5.32 -15.21 6.07
N PRO A 111 5.64 -14.76 4.85
CA PRO A 111 5.38 -13.38 4.40
C PRO A 111 3.93 -12.94 4.52
N ILE A 112 2.97 -13.85 4.36
CA ILE A 112 1.55 -13.56 4.57
C ILE A 112 1.25 -13.15 6.03
N ASN A 113 2.04 -13.61 7.00
CA ASN A 113 1.88 -13.21 8.39
C ASN A 113 2.26 -11.74 8.61
N LEU A 114 3.26 -11.22 7.88
CA LEU A 114 3.56 -9.79 7.87
C LEU A 114 2.37 -8.97 7.36
N TYR A 115 1.74 -9.39 6.25
CA TYR A 115 0.53 -8.74 5.75
C TYR A 115 -0.59 -8.75 6.80
N ARG A 116 -0.82 -9.90 7.45
CA ARG A 116 -1.85 -10.05 8.50
C ARG A 116 -1.58 -9.14 9.71
N ALA A 117 -0.31 -9.03 10.11
CA ALA A 117 0.10 -8.14 11.19
C ALA A 117 -0.10 -6.66 10.81
N LEU A 118 0.35 -6.23 9.63
CA LEU A 118 0.13 -4.88 9.14
C LEU A 118 -1.36 -4.53 9.04
N ARG A 119 -2.18 -5.41 8.52
CA ARG A 119 -3.63 -5.21 8.44
C ARG A 119 -4.27 -4.98 9.80
N ARG A 120 -3.72 -5.57 10.84
CA ARG A 120 -4.21 -5.43 12.22
C ARG A 120 -3.68 -4.19 12.92
N LEU A 121 -2.39 -3.88 12.73
CA LEU A 121 -1.71 -2.80 13.43
C LEU A 121 -1.90 -1.44 12.77
N ASN A 122 -1.87 -1.41 11.45
CA ASN A 122 -1.95 -0.19 10.65
C ASN A 122 -2.79 -0.42 9.38
N PRO A 123 -4.11 -0.64 9.53
CA PRO A 123 -5.00 -0.82 8.39
C PRO A 123 -4.99 0.44 7.54
N SER A 124 -4.95 0.24 6.23
CA SER A 124 -4.86 1.31 5.25
C SER A 124 -5.79 1.01 4.07
N PRO A 125 -6.27 2.04 3.34
CA PRO A 125 -7.12 1.83 2.17
C PRO A 125 -6.47 1.02 1.06
N TYR A 126 -5.13 1.10 0.93
CA TYR A 126 -4.37 0.44 -0.14
C TYR A 126 -3.38 -0.55 0.46
N MET A 127 -3.89 -1.70 0.87
CA MET A 127 -3.06 -2.81 1.34
C MET A 127 -2.90 -3.83 0.22
N TYR A 128 -1.68 -4.36 0.07
CA TYR A 128 -1.40 -5.37 -0.93
C TYR A 128 -0.41 -6.42 -0.44
N PHE A 129 -0.56 -7.61 -0.98
CA PHE A 129 0.36 -8.73 -0.87
C PHE A 129 0.58 -9.26 -2.29
N LEU A 130 1.78 -9.07 -2.82
CA LEU A 130 2.17 -9.57 -4.13
C LEU A 130 3.11 -10.74 -3.93
N ASP A 131 2.70 -11.91 -4.42
CA ASP A 131 3.54 -13.09 -4.48
C ASP A 131 4.14 -13.19 -5.88
N LEU A 132 5.45 -12.97 -5.98
CA LEU A 132 6.18 -12.88 -7.23
C LEU A 132 7.15 -14.07 -7.39
N GLU A 133 6.78 -15.23 -6.85
CA GLU A 133 7.53 -16.50 -6.84
C GLU A 133 8.81 -16.43 -6.01
N ASP A 134 9.83 -15.70 -6.47
CA ASP A 134 11.14 -15.59 -5.81
C ASP A 134 11.12 -14.67 -4.58
N PHE A 135 10.18 -13.74 -4.52
CA PHE A 135 10.04 -12.78 -3.42
C PHE A 135 8.62 -12.28 -3.29
N GLN A 136 8.27 -11.77 -2.13
CA GLN A 136 6.96 -11.18 -1.86
C GLN A 136 7.10 -9.69 -1.57
N VAL A 137 6.09 -8.92 -1.97
CA VAL A 137 5.97 -7.50 -1.62
C VAL A 137 4.72 -7.31 -0.77
N VAL A 138 4.92 -6.77 0.42
CA VAL A 138 3.84 -6.50 1.37
C VAL A 138 3.78 -5.00 1.61
N GLY A 139 2.62 -4.40 1.43
CA GLY A 139 2.47 -2.96 1.59
C GLY A 139 1.18 -2.55 2.27
N SER A 140 1.26 -1.39 2.92
CA SER A 140 0.14 -0.67 3.51
C SER A 140 0.32 0.81 3.19
N SER A 141 -0.45 1.34 2.24
CA SER A 141 -0.36 2.72 1.79
C SER A 141 -1.64 3.49 2.11
N PRO A 142 -1.54 4.68 2.72
CA PRO A 142 -2.69 5.52 3.03
C PRO A 142 -3.18 6.32 1.82
N GLU A 143 -2.37 6.45 0.78
CA GLU A 143 -2.53 7.45 -0.25
C GLU A 143 -2.41 6.87 -1.65
N VAL A 144 -3.25 7.35 -2.55
CA VAL A 144 -3.13 7.12 -4.00
C VAL A 144 -2.18 8.16 -4.58
N LEU A 145 -1.26 7.74 -5.45
CA LEU A 145 -0.40 8.66 -6.18
C LEU A 145 -1.22 9.51 -7.17
N VAL A 146 -1.96 8.84 -8.03
CA VAL A 146 -2.89 9.42 -9.00
C VAL A 146 -3.91 8.37 -9.41
N ARG A 147 -5.16 8.77 -9.57
CA ARG A 147 -6.24 7.93 -10.07
C ARG A 147 -6.84 8.57 -11.31
N LEU A 148 -7.00 7.80 -12.35
CA LEU A 148 -7.75 8.18 -13.54
C LEU A 148 -8.98 7.26 -13.66
N GLU A 149 -10.17 7.84 -13.62
CA GLU A 149 -11.43 7.12 -13.75
C GLU A 149 -12.45 8.00 -14.46
N ASP A 150 -13.11 7.49 -15.49
CA ASP A 150 -14.09 8.24 -16.30
C ASP A 150 -13.59 9.62 -16.78
N ASP A 151 -12.37 9.66 -17.32
CA ASP A 151 -11.66 10.88 -17.75
C ASP A 151 -11.41 11.93 -16.65
N LYS A 152 -11.59 11.56 -15.38
CA LYS A 152 -11.26 12.39 -14.23
C LYS A 152 -9.96 11.94 -13.59
N VAL A 153 -9.05 12.89 -13.44
CA VAL A 153 -7.81 12.70 -12.68
C VAL A 153 -8.06 13.12 -11.23
N GLU A 154 -7.79 12.22 -10.30
CA GLU A 154 -7.87 12.49 -8.86
C GLU A 154 -6.49 12.36 -8.24
N VAL A 155 -6.13 13.36 -7.45
CA VAL A 155 -4.93 13.38 -6.61
C VAL A 155 -5.40 13.72 -5.19
N ARG A 156 -4.89 13.01 -4.20
CA ARG A 156 -5.21 13.25 -2.77
C ARG A 156 -3.92 13.45 -1.99
N PRO A 157 -3.28 14.61 -2.12
CA PRO A 157 -2.04 14.86 -1.39
C PRO A 157 -2.31 14.91 0.11
N ILE A 158 -1.46 14.21 0.87
CA ILE A 158 -1.40 14.32 2.33
C ILE A 158 -0.20 15.19 2.65
N ALA A 159 -0.45 16.43 3.08
CA ALA A 159 0.60 17.39 3.36
C ALA A 159 0.98 17.35 4.85
N GLY A 160 0.41 18.20 5.69
CA GLY A 160 0.76 18.28 7.09
C GLY A 160 -0.05 17.40 8.02
N THR A 161 0.42 17.30 9.23
CA THR A 161 -0.26 16.55 10.30
C THR A 161 -0.29 17.34 11.59
N ARG A 162 -1.28 17.06 12.43
CA ARG A 162 -1.35 17.50 13.82
C ARG A 162 -1.55 16.29 14.72
N LYS A 163 -1.16 16.42 15.97
CA LYS A 163 -1.51 15.39 16.97
C LYS A 163 -3.02 15.36 17.16
N ARG A 164 -3.56 14.20 17.51
CA ARG A 164 -4.96 14.12 17.92
C ARG A 164 -5.14 14.85 19.24
N GLY A 165 -6.25 15.56 19.38
CA GLY A 165 -6.64 16.21 20.62
C GLY A 165 -6.95 15.19 21.73
N GLN A 166 -6.80 15.62 23.00
CA GLN A 166 -7.16 14.80 24.15
C GLN A 166 -8.69 14.65 24.31
N ASN A 167 -9.44 15.55 23.70
CA ASN A 167 -10.89 15.57 23.66
C ASN A 167 -11.38 16.15 22.31
N GLY A 168 -12.69 16.12 22.08
CA GLY A 168 -13.28 16.57 20.81
C GLY A 168 -13.11 18.07 20.54
N GLU A 169 -13.05 18.93 21.57
CA GLU A 169 -12.87 20.36 21.37
C GLU A 169 -11.45 20.67 20.92
N GLU A 170 -10.46 20.11 21.61
CA GLU A 170 -9.04 20.24 21.25
C GLU A 170 -8.75 19.67 19.86
N ASP A 171 -9.37 18.55 19.51
CA ASP A 171 -9.22 17.93 18.17
C ASP A 171 -9.75 18.85 17.07
N LEU A 172 -10.87 19.53 17.28
CA LEU A 172 -11.43 20.52 16.36
C LEU A 172 -10.56 21.79 16.24
N GLU A 173 -9.91 22.20 17.32
CA GLU A 173 -8.96 23.33 17.29
C GLU A 173 -7.72 22.97 16.48
N LEU A 174 -7.16 21.78 16.68
CA LEU A 174 -6.00 21.28 15.92
C LEU A 174 -6.33 21.08 14.43
N GLU A 175 -7.54 20.65 14.10
CA GLU A 175 -8.02 20.59 12.72
C GLU A 175 -8.07 21.98 12.07
N LYS A 176 -8.62 22.98 12.77
CA LYS A 176 -8.66 24.37 12.28
C LYS A 176 -7.27 24.95 12.10
N ASP A 177 -6.36 24.69 13.04
CA ASP A 177 -4.97 25.12 12.93
C ASP A 177 -4.29 24.52 11.69
N LEU A 178 -4.48 23.21 11.44
CA LEU A 178 -3.95 22.55 10.25
C LEU A 178 -4.50 23.16 8.94
N LEU A 179 -5.81 23.42 8.85
CA LEU A 179 -6.45 23.99 7.68
C LEU A 179 -6.09 25.45 7.42
N GLN A 180 -5.55 26.17 8.42
CA GLN A 180 -5.11 27.56 8.32
C GLN A 180 -3.60 27.72 8.17
N ASP A 181 -2.86 26.62 8.22
CA ASP A 181 -1.40 26.65 8.09
C ASP A 181 -1.00 27.07 6.68
N LYS A 182 -0.27 28.18 6.59
CA LYS A 182 0.12 28.78 5.29
C LYS A 182 1.01 27.88 4.46
N LYS A 183 1.85 27.06 5.11
CA LYS A 183 2.72 26.12 4.42
C LYS A 183 1.89 25.00 3.80
N GLU A 184 0.96 24.44 4.58
CA GLU A 184 0.08 23.37 4.12
C GLU A 184 -0.82 23.83 2.98
N LEU A 185 -1.35 25.06 3.06
CA LEU A 185 -2.12 25.67 1.98
C LEU A 185 -1.28 25.88 0.71
N ALA A 186 -0.01 26.29 0.85
CA ALA A 186 0.89 26.49 -0.30
C ALA A 186 1.29 25.17 -0.98
N GLU A 187 1.34 24.06 -0.24
CA GLU A 187 1.60 22.71 -0.81
C GLU A 187 0.36 22.17 -1.56
N HIS A 188 -0.83 22.72 -1.29
CA HIS A 188 -2.09 22.22 -1.85
C HIS A 188 -2.53 22.96 -3.13
N ILE A 189 -1.94 24.12 -3.42
CA ILE A 189 -2.21 24.95 -4.61
C ILE A 189 -1.21 24.65 -5.72
#